data_ad5af0ff7fb06ef9952069235621b1a1
#
_entry.id   ad5af0ff7fb06ef9952069235621b1a1
#
_cell.length_a   1.000
_cell.length_b   1.000
_cell.length_c   1.000
_cell.angle_alpha   90.00
_cell.angle_beta   90.00
_cell.angle_gamma   90.00
#
_symmetry.space_group_name_H-M   'P 1'
#
loop_
_entity.id
_entity.type
_entity.pdbx_description
1 polymer ?
#
loop_
_entity_poly.entity_id
_entity_poly.type
_entity_poly.pdbx_seq_one_letter_code
_entity_poly.pdbx_strand_id
1 'polypeptide(L)'
;MNINSLRRRQLLWYLGLSTGTAALSIGFKQADSQTSDSDKIPSSIAVAAPNTKSLPEFQGISQWLNSPALDVAQLKGKVVLVQFWTFACINCQRTLPYITRWHREYAKQGLQVVGIHTPEFPFERDANNVKRAVKQYQINYPVGLDNEYKTWEAYQNQHCPHLFLADRQGFLHYDHIGEGAYDKTEQTIRTLLG
;
A
#
# COMPACT_ATOMS: atom_id res chain seq x y z
N MET A 1 -16.16 38.34 -22.48
CA MET A 1 -17.60 38.29 -22.15
C MET A 1 -17.80 37.29 -21.03
N ASN A 2 -17.99 37.90 -19.90
CA ASN A 2 -18.80 37.64 -18.69
C ASN A 2 -18.53 36.32 -17.95
N ILE A 3 -17.86 36.34 -16.79
CA ILE A 3 -18.09 36.95 -15.46
C ILE A 3 -19.36 36.41 -14.78
N ASN A 4 -19.09 35.85 -13.60
CA ASN A 4 -19.90 35.77 -12.38
C ASN A 4 -21.07 34.78 -12.32
N SER A 5 -21.02 33.87 -11.34
CA SER A 5 -21.84 34.12 -10.15
C SER A 5 -21.48 33.20 -8.97
N LEU A 6 -20.97 33.84 -7.98
CA LEU A 6 -21.03 33.51 -6.56
C LEU A 6 -22.45 33.11 -6.12
N ARG A 7 -22.58 32.08 -5.31
CA ARG A 7 -23.60 32.08 -4.25
C ARG A 7 -23.09 31.43 -2.97
N ARG A 8 -22.72 32.30 -2.06
CA ARG A 8 -22.74 32.10 -0.60
C ARG A 8 -24.19 31.89 -0.14
N ARG A 9 -24.40 30.98 0.78
CA ARG A 9 -25.44 31.01 1.81
C ARG A 9 -24.84 30.31 3.02
N GLN A 10 -24.40 30.94 3.93
CA GLN A 10 -24.73 31.71 5.13
C GLN A 10 -26.03 31.29 5.79
N LEU A 11 -25.84 30.86 7.07
CA LEU A 11 -26.45 31.29 8.33
C LEU A 11 -27.88 30.74 8.59
N LEU A 12 -28.30 30.36 9.76
CA LEU A 12 -28.18 30.91 11.12
C LEU A 12 -28.90 29.97 12.11
N TRP A 13 -28.37 29.90 13.34
CA TRP A 13 -29.08 30.01 14.61
C TRP A 13 -30.07 28.90 15.02
N TYR A 14 -29.84 28.26 16.13
CA TYR A 14 -30.76 28.29 17.27
C TYR A 14 -30.01 28.09 18.58
N LEU A 15 -29.97 29.17 19.37
CA LEU A 15 -29.78 29.18 20.81
C LEU A 15 -31.11 28.78 21.46
N GLY A 16 -31.06 27.82 22.37
CA GLY A 16 -32.17 27.47 23.25
C GLY A 16 -31.65 27.19 24.64
N LEU A 17 -31.65 28.22 25.48
CA LEU A 17 -31.59 28.08 26.94
C LEU A 17 -32.90 27.48 27.46
N SER A 18 -32.82 26.48 28.32
CA SER A 18 -33.82 26.25 29.34
C SER A 18 -33.18 25.66 30.60
N THR A 19 -33.23 26.47 31.61
CA THR A 19 -33.00 26.18 33.03
C THR A 19 -34.07 25.25 33.60
N GLY A 20 -33.67 24.29 34.38
CA GLY A 20 -34.58 23.42 35.13
C GLY A 20 -33.86 22.76 36.28
N THR A 21 -33.81 23.43 37.42
CA THR A 21 -33.41 22.91 38.73
C THR A 21 -34.46 21.96 39.28
N ALA A 22 -34.08 20.79 39.73
CA ALA A 22 -34.80 20.07 40.79
C ALA A 22 -33.80 19.17 41.55
N ALA A 23 -33.54 19.57 42.74
CA ALA A 23 -32.89 18.78 43.77
C ALA A 23 -33.90 17.82 44.40
N LEU A 24 -33.51 16.58 44.59
CA LEU A 24 -34.04 15.72 45.68
C LEU A 24 -32.97 14.76 46.13
N SER A 25 -32.70 14.90 47.41
CA SER A 25 -31.80 14.16 48.28
C SER A 25 -32.40 12.81 48.72
N ILE A 26 -31.50 12.01 49.30
CA ILE A 26 -31.70 10.95 50.30
C ILE A 26 -31.52 9.55 49.78
N GLY A 27 -30.52 8.90 50.39
CA GLY A 27 -30.42 7.46 50.45
C GLY A 27 -29.00 6.93 50.64
N PHE A 28 -28.35 7.26 51.76
CA PHE A 28 -27.20 6.48 52.27
C PHE A 28 -27.67 5.09 52.59
N LYS A 29 -27.09 4.07 51.95
CA LYS A 29 -27.01 2.73 52.52
C LYS A 29 -25.59 2.22 52.35
N GLN A 30 -24.88 2.28 53.45
CA GLN A 30 -23.62 1.67 53.71
C GLN A 30 -23.88 0.20 54.03
N ALA A 31 -23.30 -0.69 53.35
CA ALA A 31 -23.11 -2.08 53.74
C ALA A 31 -21.88 -2.65 53.04
N ASP A 32 -20.89 -2.77 53.78
CA ASP A 32 -20.00 -3.87 54.12
C ASP A 32 -19.05 -4.40 53.05
N SER A 33 -17.84 -4.22 53.46
CA SER A 33 -16.61 -4.92 53.09
C SER A 33 -16.81 -6.41 52.86
N GLN A 34 -16.38 -6.86 51.69
CA GLN A 34 -15.72 -8.17 51.62
C GLN A 34 -14.49 -8.09 50.70
N THR A 35 -13.43 -8.55 51.31
CA THR A 35 -12.06 -8.69 50.88
C THR A 35 -11.90 -9.66 49.73
N SER A 36 -10.86 -9.34 48.95
CA SER A 36 -9.99 -10.28 48.21
C SER A 36 -10.64 -11.20 47.15
N ASP A 37 -10.33 -10.93 45.90
CA ASP A 37 -9.58 -11.98 45.23
C ASP A 37 -8.70 -11.40 44.14
N SER A 38 -7.56 -11.95 44.12
CA SER A 38 -6.36 -11.72 43.35
C SER A 38 -6.54 -11.67 41.83
N ASP A 39 -5.76 -10.82 41.24
CA ASP A 39 -4.98 -11.06 40.03
C ASP A 39 -5.61 -11.98 38.95
N LYS A 40 -6.30 -11.37 38.02
CA LYS A 40 -6.26 -11.82 36.64
C LYS A 40 -6.22 -10.62 35.73
N ILE A 41 -5.00 -10.15 35.49
CA ILE A 41 -4.70 -9.37 34.29
C ILE A 41 -4.89 -10.34 33.12
N PRO A 42 -5.87 -10.16 32.23
CA PRO A 42 -5.85 -10.88 30.97
C PRO A 42 -4.78 -10.25 30.11
N SER A 43 -3.56 -10.79 30.25
CA SER A 43 -2.47 -10.52 29.32
C SER A 43 -2.74 -11.28 28.03
N SER A 44 -3.77 -10.89 27.31
CA SER A 44 -3.89 -11.19 25.90
C SER A 44 -3.61 -9.90 25.15
N ILE A 45 -2.32 -9.61 24.96
CA ILE A 45 -1.90 -8.83 23.80
C ILE A 45 -2.43 -9.68 22.64
N ALA A 46 -3.56 -9.26 22.08
CA ALA A 46 -4.02 -9.78 20.82
C ALA A 46 -2.93 -9.39 19.82
N VAL A 47 -2.00 -10.29 19.59
CA VAL A 47 -1.11 -10.23 18.41
C VAL A 47 -2.08 -10.20 17.25
N ALA A 48 -2.18 -9.07 16.58
CA ALA A 48 -2.96 -8.94 15.37
C ALA A 48 -2.60 -10.13 14.49
N ALA A 49 -3.61 -10.93 14.11
CA ALA A 49 -3.39 -12.07 13.24
C ALA A 49 -2.57 -11.61 12.04
N PRO A 50 -1.51 -12.31 11.66
CA PRO A 50 -0.69 -11.93 10.52
C PRO A 50 -1.60 -11.75 9.32
N ASN A 51 -1.41 -10.69 8.58
CA ASN A 51 -2.14 -10.44 7.34
C ASN A 51 -1.86 -11.64 6.42
N THR A 52 -2.83 -12.55 6.30
CA THR A 52 -2.66 -13.84 5.62
C THR A 52 -2.82 -13.73 4.11
N LYS A 53 -2.95 -12.52 3.56
CA LYS A 53 -3.06 -12.32 2.13
C LYS A 53 -1.70 -12.58 1.48
N SER A 54 -1.63 -13.64 0.68
CA SER A 54 -0.44 -13.95 -0.10
C SER A 54 -0.32 -13.06 -1.35
N LEU A 55 0.92 -12.95 -1.83
CA LEU A 55 1.23 -12.28 -3.09
C LEU A 55 0.49 -13.00 -4.24
N PRO A 56 -0.36 -12.31 -5.02
CA PRO A 56 -1.03 -12.92 -6.17
C PRO A 56 -0.05 -13.29 -7.29
N GLU A 57 -0.39 -14.31 -8.09
CA GLU A 57 0.41 -14.70 -9.24
C GLU A 57 0.43 -13.64 -10.35
N PHE A 58 1.53 -13.61 -11.11
CA PHE A 58 1.66 -12.76 -12.29
C PHE A 58 0.94 -13.43 -13.47
N GLN A 59 -0.23 -12.91 -13.82
CA GLN A 59 -1.10 -13.49 -14.83
C GLN A 59 -1.07 -12.67 -16.13
N GLY A 60 -1.11 -13.37 -17.28
CA GLY A 60 -1.27 -12.71 -18.59
C GLY A 60 -0.14 -11.77 -19.00
N ILE A 61 1.05 -11.95 -18.44
CA ILE A 61 2.22 -11.16 -18.82
C ILE A 61 2.62 -11.54 -20.25
N SER A 62 2.50 -10.59 -21.16
CA SER A 62 2.77 -10.79 -22.59
C SER A 62 4.27 -10.89 -22.89
N GLN A 63 5.11 -10.23 -22.12
CA GLN A 63 6.57 -10.26 -22.24
C GLN A 63 7.22 -9.85 -20.93
N TRP A 64 8.36 -10.49 -20.61
CA TRP A 64 9.26 -10.07 -19.55
C TRP A 64 10.47 -9.33 -20.13
N LEU A 65 10.91 -8.27 -19.45
CA LEU A 65 12.14 -7.54 -19.72
C LEU A 65 13.09 -7.70 -18.53
N ASN A 66 14.38 -7.71 -18.79
CA ASN A 66 15.47 -7.88 -17.81
C ASN A 66 15.47 -9.24 -17.08
N SER A 67 14.59 -10.16 -17.43
CA SER A 67 14.55 -11.52 -16.85
C SER A 67 13.87 -12.52 -17.77
N PRO A 68 14.05 -13.82 -17.56
CA PRO A 68 13.09 -14.85 -17.99
C PRO A 68 11.71 -14.61 -17.37
N ALA A 69 10.71 -15.39 -17.80
CA ALA A 69 9.40 -15.38 -17.15
C ALA A 69 9.53 -15.71 -15.66
N LEU A 70 8.81 -14.96 -14.82
CA LEU A 70 8.78 -15.14 -13.37
C LEU A 70 7.41 -15.61 -12.92
N ASP A 71 7.40 -16.49 -11.93
CA ASP A 71 6.22 -16.81 -11.12
C ASP A 71 6.50 -16.51 -9.63
N VAL A 72 5.46 -16.44 -8.83
CA VAL A 72 5.58 -16.13 -7.40
C VAL A 72 6.27 -17.24 -6.62
N ALA A 73 6.17 -18.50 -7.06
CA ALA A 73 6.83 -19.62 -6.41
C ALA A 73 8.36 -19.49 -6.45
N GLN A 74 8.92 -18.93 -7.54
CA GLN A 74 10.35 -18.67 -7.69
C GLN A 74 10.86 -17.55 -6.77
N LEU A 75 9.98 -16.76 -6.19
CA LEU A 75 10.31 -15.63 -5.31
C LEU A 75 10.35 -16.02 -3.83
N LYS A 76 9.99 -17.26 -3.48
CA LYS A 76 10.07 -17.75 -2.09
C LYS A 76 11.48 -17.58 -1.53
N GLY A 77 11.56 -17.17 -0.27
CA GLY A 77 12.81 -16.87 0.42
C GLY A 77 13.33 -15.45 0.20
N LYS A 78 12.68 -14.66 -0.66
CA LYS A 78 13.02 -13.25 -0.90
C LYS A 78 11.93 -12.33 -0.35
N VAL A 79 12.33 -11.16 0.12
CA VAL A 79 11.40 -10.03 0.30
C VAL A 79 11.06 -9.49 -1.07
N VAL A 80 9.79 -9.35 -1.39
CA VAL A 80 9.34 -9.00 -2.75
C VAL A 80 8.65 -7.66 -2.75
N LEU A 81 9.15 -6.73 -3.57
CA LEU A 81 8.51 -5.45 -3.86
C LEU A 81 7.93 -5.49 -5.28
N VAL A 82 6.61 -5.52 -5.40
CA VAL A 82 5.91 -5.39 -6.68
C VAL A 82 5.47 -3.95 -6.86
N GLN A 83 5.83 -3.36 -8.00
CA GLN A 83 5.43 -2.00 -8.38
C GLN A 83 4.57 -2.06 -9.64
N PHE A 84 3.32 -1.60 -9.56
CA PHE A 84 2.53 -1.26 -10.73
C PHE A 84 2.90 0.14 -11.22
N TRP A 85 3.19 0.25 -12.50
CA TRP A 85 3.65 1.50 -13.10
C TRP A 85 3.34 1.57 -14.59
N THR A 86 3.37 2.78 -15.11
CA THR A 86 3.40 3.05 -16.56
C THR A 86 4.35 4.20 -16.85
N PHE A 87 4.95 4.21 -18.03
CA PHE A 87 6.00 5.19 -18.32
C PHE A 87 5.48 6.60 -18.62
N ALA A 88 4.20 6.77 -18.98
CA ALA A 88 3.60 8.09 -19.20
C ALA A 88 3.10 8.75 -17.90
N CYS A 89 2.94 8.01 -16.83
CA CYS A 89 2.47 8.52 -15.54
C CYS A 89 3.57 9.30 -14.81
N ILE A 90 3.37 10.60 -14.58
CA ILE A 90 4.36 11.46 -13.92
C ILE A 90 4.68 11.02 -12.48
N ASN A 91 3.68 10.56 -11.71
CA ASN A 91 3.89 10.08 -10.35
C ASN A 91 4.69 8.77 -10.33
N CYS A 92 4.46 7.90 -11.34
CA CYS A 92 5.29 6.72 -11.54
C CYS A 92 6.74 7.09 -11.82
N GLN A 93 6.98 8.04 -12.75
CA GLN A 93 8.33 8.50 -13.08
C GLN A 93 9.07 9.04 -11.85
N ARG A 94 8.40 9.80 -10.98
CA ARG A 94 8.97 10.34 -9.74
C ARG A 94 9.28 9.27 -8.70
N THR A 95 8.56 8.15 -8.71
CA THR A 95 8.77 7.01 -7.81
C THR A 95 9.96 6.15 -8.25
N LEU A 96 10.22 6.01 -9.57
CA LEU A 96 11.24 5.11 -10.12
C LEU A 96 12.64 5.28 -9.54
N PRO A 97 13.17 6.50 -9.27
CA PRO A 97 14.51 6.66 -8.68
C PRO A 97 14.65 5.97 -7.32
N TYR A 98 13.61 5.94 -6.51
CA TYR A 98 13.60 5.25 -5.21
C TYR A 98 13.59 3.74 -5.39
N ILE A 99 12.74 3.23 -6.30
CA ILE A 99 12.67 1.78 -6.58
C ILE A 99 14.00 1.26 -7.14
N THR A 100 14.62 1.96 -8.09
CA THR A 100 15.93 1.58 -8.67
C THR A 100 17.04 1.63 -7.62
N ARG A 101 16.99 2.62 -6.72
CA ARG A 101 17.92 2.72 -5.59
C ARG A 101 17.75 1.52 -4.64
N TRP A 102 16.54 1.21 -4.20
CA TRP A 102 16.28 0.08 -3.30
C TRP A 102 16.67 -1.25 -3.94
N HIS A 103 16.39 -1.45 -5.23
CA HIS A 103 16.87 -2.64 -5.94
C HIS A 103 18.40 -2.75 -5.86
N ARG A 104 19.12 -1.68 -6.19
CA ARG A 104 20.59 -1.66 -6.16
C ARG A 104 21.17 -1.92 -4.77
N GLU A 105 20.57 -1.34 -3.74
CA GLU A 105 21.07 -1.40 -2.36
C GLU A 105 20.73 -2.71 -1.66
N TYR A 106 19.53 -3.24 -1.88
CA TYR A 106 19.00 -4.36 -1.10
C TYR A 106 18.90 -5.68 -1.87
N ALA A 107 19.12 -5.74 -3.18
CA ALA A 107 19.01 -7.00 -3.95
C ALA A 107 19.94 -8.09 -3.40
N LYS A 108 21.18 -7.75 -3.04
CA LYS A 108 22.15 -8.70 -2.46
C LYS A 108 21.75 -9.16 -1.04
N GLN A 109 20.88 -8.43 -0.36
CA GLN A 109 20.35 -8.76 0.95
C GLN A 109 19.07 -9.60 0.89
N GLY A 110 18.56 -9.84 -0.32
CA GLY A 110 17.39 -10.68 -0.55
C GLY A 110 16.12 -9.93 -0.96
N LEU A 111 16.21 -8.63 -1.31
CA LEU A 111 15.09 -7.93 -1.94
C LEU A 111 14.99 -8.31 -3.42
N GLN A 112 13.82 -8.73 -3.85
CA GLN A 112 13.46 -8.84 -5.26
C GLN A 112 12.45 -7.75 -5.62
N VAL A 113 12.83 -6.87 -6.52
CA VAL A 113 11.90 -5.91 -7.12
C VAL A 113 11.33 -6.49 -8.40
N VAL A 114 10.03 -6.32 -8.63
CA VAL A 114 9.32 -6.68 -9.86
C VAL A 114 8.46 -5.51 -10.28
N GLY A 115 8.68 -4.96 -11.46
CA GLY A 115 7.84 -3.94 -12.06
C GLY A 115 6.74 -4.58 -12.92
N ILE A 116 5.50 -4.23 -12.72
CA ILE A 116 4.38 -4.60 -13.59
C ILE A 116 3.99 -3.35 -14.37
N HIS A 117 4.30 -3.35 -15.65
CA HIS A 117 3.93 -2.26 -16.55
C HIS A 117 2.54 -2.53 -17.10
N THR A 118 1.56 -1.76 -16.63
CA THR A 118 0.16 -1.85 -17.09
C THR A 118 -0.15 -0.58 -17.87
N PRO A 119 -0.48 -0.66 -19.17
CA PRO A 119 -0.62 0.51 -20.04
C PRO A 119 -1.87 1.33 -19.69
N GLU A 120 -1.74 2.63 -19.58
CA GLU A 120 -2.86 3.58 -19.47
C GLU A 120 -3.31 4.07 -20.85
N PHE A 121 -2.36 4.18 -21.79
CA PHE A 121 -2.61 4.66 -23.15
C PHE A 121 -2.24 3.60 -24.20
N PRO A 122 -2.86 3.64 -25.41
CA PRO A 122 -2.59 2.65 -26.47
C PRO A 122 -1.10 2.53 -26.86
N PHE A 123 -0.36 3.65 -26.89
CA PHE A 123 1.07 3.63 -27.25
C PHE A 123 1.97 2.97 -26.18
N GLU A 124 1.48 2.78 -24.99
CA GLU A 124 2.19 2.09 -23.91
C GLU A 124 2.14 0.56 -24.02
N ARG A 125 1.28 0.04 -24.91
CA ARG A 125 1.21 -1.40 -25.21
C ARG A 125 2.37 -1.89 -26.07
N ASP A 126 3.04 -0.99 -26.78
CA ASP A 126 4.19 -1.32 -27.63
C ASP A 126 5.42 -1.64 -26.75
N ALA A 127 5.85 -2.90 -26.79
CA ALA A 127 7.01 -3.36 -26.04
C ALA A 127 8.30 -2.58 -26.32
N ASN A 128 8.46 -2.00 -27.53
CA ASN A 128 9.64 -1.18 -27.85
C ASN A 128 9.59 0.16 -27.12
N ASN A 129 8.39 0.73 -26.93
CA ASN A 129 8.23 1.94 -26.14
C ASN A 129 8.57 1.67 -24.68
N VAL A 130 8.09 0.54 -24.12
CA VAL A 130 8.42 0.13 -22.75
C VAL A 130 9.92 -0.15 -22.59
N LYS A 131 10.57 -0.83 -23.56
CA LYS A 131 12.03 -1.05 -23.56
C LYS A 131 12.81 0.24 -23.53
N ARG A 132 12.39 1.26 -24.31
CA ARG A 132 13.03 2.59 -24.29
C ARG A 132 12.89 3.24 -22.91
N ALA A 133 11.71 3.19 -22.32
CA ALA A 133 11.46 3.73 -20.98
C ALA A 133 12.29 3.00 -19.91
N VAL A 134 12.33 1.67 -19.93
CA VAL A 134 13.16 0.85 -19.03
C VAL A 134 14.63 1.28 -19.09
N LYS A 135 15.16 1.49 -20.30
CA LYS A 135 16.53 2.00 -20.51
C LYS A 135 16.69 3.44 -20.00
N GLN A 136 15.75 4.32 -20.32
CA GLN A 136 15.77 5.75 -19.94
C GLN A 136 15.78 5.91 -18.42
N TYR A 137 14.95 5.14 -17.70
CA TYR A 137 14.84 5.19 -16.25
C TYR A 137 15.83 4.27 -15.51
N GLN A 138 16.76 3.64 -16.24
CA GLN A 138 17.80 2.76 -15.69
C GLN A 138 17.21 1.61 -14.84
N ILE A 139 16.09 1.05 -15.28
CA ILE A 139 15.44 -0.07 -14.62
C ILE A 139 16.20 -1.34 -14.94
N ASN A 140 16.79 -1.98 -13.91
CA ASN A 140 17.59 -3.20 -14.05
C ASN A 140 16.93 -4.43 -13.38
N TYR A 141 15.78 -4.26 -12.75
CA TYR A 141 14.97 -5.34 -12.19
C TYR A 141 13.98 -5.87 -13.23
N PRO A 142 13.43 -7.09 -13.03
CA PRO A 142 12.41 -7.66 -13.89
C PRO A 142 11.20 -6.76 -14.12
N VAL A 143 10.75 -6.65 -15.37
CA VAL A 143 9.55 -5.91 -15.74
C VAL A 143 8.63 -6.80 -16.58
N GLY A 144 7.43 -7.08 -16.08
CA GLY A 144 6.37 -7.77 -16.82
C GLY A 144 5.43 -6.79 -17.49
N LEU A 145 5.10 -7.04 -18.77
CA LEU A 145 4.15 -6.25 -19.56
C LEU A 145 2.74 -6.84 -19.39
N ASP A 146 1.90 -6.18 -18.61
CA ASP A 146 0.52 -6.60 -18.30
C ASP A 146 -0.48 -5.90 -19.24
N ASN A 147 -0.32 -6.14 -20.55
CA ASN A 147 -1.14 -5.49 -21.57
C ASN A 147 -2.64 -5.89 -21.51
N GLU A 148 -2.96 -7.02 -20.88
CA GLU A 148 -4.34 -7.52 -20.74
C GLU A 148 -4.93 -7.24 -19.35
N TYR A 149 -4.20 -6.53 -18.47
CA TYR A 149 -4.62 -6.18 -17.10
C TYR A 149 -4.88 -7.39 -16.18
N LYS A 150 -4.48 -8.60 -16.53
CA LYS A 150 -4.75 -9.80 -15.74
C LYS A 150 -4.00 -9.82 -14.40
N THR A 151 -2.74 -9.36 -14.39
CA THR A 151 -2.00 -9.18 -13.14
C THR A 151 -2.59 -8.03 -12.33
N TRP A 152 -2.94 -6.93 -12.98
CA TRP A 152 -3.64 -5.81 -12.35
C TRP A 152 -4.91 -6.24 -11.61
N GLU A 153 -5.75 -7.04 -12.26
CA GLU A 153 -6.99 -7.58 -11.69
C GLU A 153 -6.72 -8.57 -10.55
N ALA A 154 -5.71 -9.46 -10.71
CA ALA A 154 -5.34 -10.41 -9.66
C ALA A 154 -4.91 -9.71 -8.36
N TYR A 155 -4.24 -8.55 -8.48
CA TYR A 155 -3.87 -7.70 -7.33
C TYR A 155 -5.01 -6.81 -6.85
N GLN A 156 -6.18 -6.82 -7.51
CA GLN A 156 -7.29 -5.89 -7.26
C GLN A 156 -6.81 -4.43 -7.31
N ASN A 157 -5.85 -4.15 -8.20
CA ASN A 157 -5.23 -2.86 -8.31
C ASN A 157 -6.18 -1.84 -8.96
N GLN A 158 -6.07 -0.56 -8.57
CA GLN A 158 -6.89 0.53 -9.07
C GLN A 158 -6.08 1.80 -9.36
N HIS A 159 -4.78 1.79 -9.03
CA HIS A 159 -3.95 3.00 -9.07
C HIS A 159 -2.54 2.73 -9.62
N CYS A 160 -1.95 3.75 -10.24
CA CYS A 160 -0.53 3.83 -10.58
C CYS A 160 0.07 5.15 -10.07
N PRO A 161 1.25 5.13 -9.41
CA PRO A 161 1.94 3.92 -8.96
C PRO A 161 1.24 3.25 -7.78
N HIS A 162 1.43 1.94 -7.62
CA HIS A 162 1.04 1.19 -6.44
C HIS A 162 2.13 0.19 -6.10
N LEU A 163 2.54 0.16 -4.85
CA LEU A 163 3.59 -0.72 -4.32
C LEU A 163 2.96 -1.78 -3.43
N PHE A 164 3.40 -3.02 -3.57
CA PHE A 164 3.05 -4.12 -2.69
C PHE A 164 4.34 -4.76 -2.18
N LEU A 165 4.44 -4.94 -0.87
CA LEU A 165 5.63 -5.52 -0.24
C LEU A 165 5.26 -6.77 0.54
N ALA A 166 5.90 -7.89 0.17
CA ALA A 166 5.71 -9.19 0.77
C ALA A 166 7.00 -9.68 1.46
N ASP A 167 6.82 -10.51 2.49
CA ASP A 167 7.90 -11.15 3.19
C ASP A 167 8.49 -12.35 2.43
N ARG A 168 9.47 -13.04 3.05
CA ARG A 168 10.14 -14.20 2.47
C ARG A 168 9.21 -15.43 2.28
N GLN A 169 8.07 -15.45 2.99
CA GLN A 169 7.04 -16.47 2.88
C GLN A 169 6.02 -16.16 1.78
N GLY A 170 6.04 -14.90 1.28
CA GLY A 170 5.13 -14.40 0.25
C GLY A 170 3.85 -13.78 0.82
N PHE A 171 3.79 -13.47 2.11
CA PHE A 171 2.66 -12.76 2.70
C PHE A 171 2.83 -11.24 2.56
N LEU A 172 1.75 -10.55 2.17
CA LEU A 172 1.74 -9.10 2.03
C LEU A 172 1.73 -8.43 3.40
N HIS A 173 2.69 -7.56 3.65
CA HIS A 173 2.83 -6.79 4.89
C HIS A 173 2.53 -5.31 4.73
N TYR A 174 2.66 -4.79 3.52
CA TYR A 174 2.52 -3.37 3.26
C TYR A 174 2.11 -3.13 1.82
N ASP A 175 1.27 -2.15 1.60
CA ASP A 175 1.01 -1.56 0.30
C ASP A 175 0.99 -0.03 0.40
N HIS A 176 1.27 0.63 -0.72
CA HIS A 176 1.21 2.09 -0.81
C HIS A 176 0.70 2.53 -2.18
N ILE A 177 -0.38 3.31 -2.16
CA ILE A 177 -0.99 3.89 -3.35
C ILE A 177 -0.43 5.29 -3.59
N GLY A 178 0.01 5.54 -4.82
CA GLY A 178 0.46 6.86 -5.24
C GLY A 178 1.95 7.12 -5.00
N GLU A 179 2.36 8.35 -5.29
CA GLU A 179 3.71 8.88 -5.05
C GLU A 179 3.91 9.16 -3.56
N GLY A 180 5.12 8.94 -3.03
CA GLY A 180 5.47 9.29 -1.65
C GLY A 180 5.69 8.09 -0.73
N ALA A 181 5.58 8.31 0.59
CA ALA A 181 5.83 7.36 1.66
C ALA A 181 7.16 6.59 1.54
N TYR A 182 8.18 7.21 0.93
CA TYR A 182 9.46 6.55 0.61
C TYR A 182 10.19 6.05 1.84
N ASP A 183 10.27 6.87 2.90
CA ASP A 183 10.94 6.48 4.16
C ASP A 183 10.23 5.30 4.84
N LYS A 184 8.89 5.31 4.84
CA LYS A 184 8.09 4.23 5.40
C LYS A 184 8.26 2.94 4.62
N THR A 185 8.22 3.01 3.29
CA THR A 185 8.44 1.86 2.41
C THR A 185 9.84 1.27 2.62
N GLU A 186 10.87 2.10 2.65
CA GLU A 186 12.25 1.66 2.88
C GLU A 186 12.43 1.06 4.28
N GLN A 187 11.85 1.68 5.30
CA GLN A 187 11.87 1.11 6.66
C GLN A 187 11.24 -0.28 6.69
N THR A 188 10.11 -0.46 5.98
CA THR A 188 9.44 -1.77 5.91
C THR A 188 10.30 -2.79 5.18
N ILE A 189 10.95 -2.41 4.04
CA ILE A 189 11.91 -3.27 3.34
C ILE A 189 13.00 -3.75 4.30
N ARG A 190 13.64 -2.84 5.04
CA ARG A 190 14.70 -3.18 6.00
C ARG A 190 14.19 -4.12 7.10
N THR A 191 13.01 -3.86 7.64
CA THR A 191 12.40 -4.70 8.69
C THR A 191 12.16 -6.13 8.20
N LEU A 192 11.70 -6.31 6.95
CA LEU A 192 11.45 -7.64 6.38
C LEU A 192 12.73 -8.37 5.96
N LEU A 193 13.79 -7.64 5.68
CA LEU A 193 15.11 -8.21 5.35
C LEU A 193 15.84 -8.75 6.60
N GLY A 194 15.61 -8.18 7.80
CA GLY A 194 16.21 -8.56 9.09
C GLY A 194 17.37 -7.64 9.41
#